data_476e85461968fd994d21caebd47e9439
#
_entry.id   476e85461968fd994d21caebd47e9439
#
_cell.length_a   1.000
_cell.length_b   1.000
_cell.length_c   1.000
_cell.angle_alpha   90.00
_cell.angle_beta   90.00
_cell.angle_gamma   90.00
#
_symmetry.space_group_name_H-M   'P 1'
#
loop_
_entity.id
_entity.type
_entity.pdbx_description
1 polymer ?
#
loop_
_entity_poly.entity_id
_entity_poly.type
_entity_poly.pdbx_seq_one_letter_code
_entity_poly.pdbx_strand_id
1 'polypeptide(L)'
;MNITLQPITEENFLDAFNLKLKKEQESFVSHPVRSLAQAYVYRDQCQPFGIYHEGIMVGYVMVIYDYDIPEYDIWHMMIDEAQQDKGYGKAAMQKVLEYIKTKPFGTSNRIALTCNTENVPALHLYTSLGFAPTGAKFDDEIELVLNL
;
A
#
# COMPACT_ATOMS: atom_id res chain seq x y z
N MET A 1 -11.95 -1.72 15.36
CA MET A 1 -12.17 -1.58 13.91
C MET A 1 -11.68 -2.84 13.23
N ASN A 2 -12.55 -3.49 12.47
CA ASN A 2 -12.24 -4.78 11.86
C ASN A 2 -11.83 -4.59 10.38
N ILE A 3 -10.54 -4.46 10.15
CA ILE A 3 -9.96 -4.41 8.79
C ILE A 3 -9.27 -5.74 8.50
N THR A 4 -9.50 -6.28 7.31
CA THR A 4 -8.81 -7.47 6.82
C THR A 4 -8.18 -7.20 5.46
N LEU A 5 -7.10 -7.92 5.16
CA LEU A 5 -6.49 -7.94 3.83
C LEU A 5 -6.87 -9.26 3.16
N GLN A 6 -7.35 -9.19 1.94
CA GLN A 6 -7.71 -10.38 1.16
C GLN A 6 -7.02 -10.32 -0.20
N PRO A 7 -6.43 -11.43 -0.66
CA PRO A 7 -5.83 -11.48 -1.99
C PRO A 7 -6.84 -11.10 -3.07
N ILE A 8 -6.35 -10.51 -4.15
CA ILE A 8 -7.18 -10.24 -5.33
C ILE A 8 -7.34 -11.53 -6.12
N THR A 9 -8.57 -11.91 -6.39
CA THR A 9 -8.93 -13.16 -7.09
C THR A 9 -9.97 -12.88 -8.17
N GLU A 10 -10.42 -13.93 -8.86
CA GLU A 10 -11.49 -13.80 -9.85
C GLU A 10 -12.83 -13.37 -9.23
N GLU A 11 -13.03 -13.56 -7.93
CA GLU A 11 -14.26 -13.18 -7.26
C GLU A 11 -14.31 -11.69 -6.90
N ASN A 12 -13.16 -11.00 -6.77
CA ASN A 12 -13.14 -9.63 -6.27
C ASN A 12 -12.36 -8.62 -7.11
N PHE A 13 -11.72 -9.03 -8.22
CA PHE A 13 -10.87 -8.10 -8.97
C PHE A 13 -11.66 -6.91 -9.56
N LEU A 14 -12.92 -7.11 -9.91
CA LEU A 14 -13.76 -6.01 -10.41
C LEU A 14 -14.06 -4.98 -9.32
N ASP A 15 -14.17 -5.40 -8.07
CA ASP A 15 -14.29 -4.45 -6.95
C ASP A 15 -13.06 -3.56 -6.85
N ALA A 16 -11.87 -4.14 -7.06
CA ALA A 16 -10.62 -3.37 -7.09
C ALA A 16 -10.61 -2.37 -8.24
N PHE A 17 -11.11 -2.76 -9.41
CA PHE A 17 -11.20 -1.87 -10.58
C PHE A 17 -12.13 -0.68 -10.34
N ASN A 18 -13.13 -0.84 -9.50
CA ASN A 18 -14.13 0.19 -9.21
C ASN A 18 -13.73 1.13 -8.07
N LEU A 19 -12.61 0.90 -7.40
CA LEU A 19 -12.09 1.83 -6.38
C LEU A 19 -11.69 3.16 -7.04
N LYS A 20 -11.98 4.26 -6.35
CA LYS A 20 -11.73 5.61 -6.87
C LYS A 20 -11.06 6.47 -5.81
N LEU A 21 -10.12 7.29 -6.24
CA LEU A 21 -9.57 8.37 -5.43
C LEU A 21 -10.34 9.65 -5.68
N LYS A 22 -10.28 10.59 -4.73
CA LYS A 22 -10.68 11.97 -5.00
C LYS A 22 -9.84 12.51 -6.15
N LYS A 23 -10.42 13.38 -6.95
CA LYS A 23 -9.77 13.91 -8.17
C LYS A 23 -8.38 14.49 -7.87
N GLU A 24 -8.24 15.23 -6.80
CA GLU A 24 -6.97 15.84 -6.38
C GLU A 24 -5.92 14.81 -5.92
N GLN A 25 -6.31 13.55 -5.70
CA GLN A 25 -5.43 12.48 -5.27
C GLN A 25 -4.99 11.55 -6.40
N GLU A 26 -5.61 11.66 -7.58
CA GLU A 26 -5.38 10.72 -8.69
C GLU A 26 -3.92 10.67 -9.15
N SER A 27 -3.18 11.78 -9.00
CA SER A 27 -1.77 11.84 -9.36
C SER A 27 -0.83 11.24 -8.30
N PHE A 28 -1.33 10.93 -7.11
CA PHE A 28 -0.49 10.47 -6.01
C PHE A 28 -0.25 8.97 -6.01
N VAL A 29 -1.14 8.20 -6.59
CA VAL A 29 -1.11 6.74 -6.54
C VAL A 29 -1.62 6.15 -7.85
N SER A 30 -1.01 5.05 -8.30
CA SER A 30 -1.49 4.31 -9.48
C SER A 30 -2.82 3.61 -9.17
N HIS A 31 -3.72 3.62 -10.15
CA HIS A 31 -4.99 2.91 -10.05
C HIS A 31 -4.76 1.39 -9.90
N PRO A 32 -5.61 0.66 -9.16
CA PRO A 32 -5.48 -0.79 -9.01
C PRO A 32 -5.35 -1.58 -10.31
N VAL A 33 -5.99 -1.16 -11.41
CA VAL A 33 -5.82 -1.81 -12.72
C VAL A 33 -4.35 -1.83 -13.13
N ARG A 34 -3.66 -0.69 -13.03
CA ARG A 34 -2.24 -0.59 -13.36
C ARG A 34 -1.38 -1.39 -12.38
N SER A 35 -1.70 -1.31 -11.10
CA SER A 35 -1.00 -2.06 -10.06
C SER A 35 -1.10 -3.56 -10.29
N LEU A 36 -2.27 -4.07 -10.63
CA LEU A 36 -2.45 -5.50 -10.92
C LEU A 36 -1.71 -5.94 -12.18
N ALA A 37 -1.61 -5.08 -13.20
CA ALA A 37 -0.78 -5.37 -14.37
C ALA A 37 0.71 -5.49 -14.00
N GLN A 38 1.21 -4.61 -13.13
CA GLN A 38 2.57 -4.71 -12.59
C GLN A 38 2.76 -5.95 -11.73
N ALA A 39 1.75 -6.32 -10.93
CA ALA A 39 1.79 -7.53 -10.11
C ALA A 39 1.95 -8.79 -10.96
N TYR A 40 1.38 -8.83 -12.14
CA TYR A 40 1.58 -9.94 -13.07
C TYR A 40 3.06 -10.11 -13.45
N VAL A 41 3.76 -9.00 -13.70
CA VAL A 41 5.19 -9.01 -14.06
C VAL A 41 6.05 -9.48 -12.90
N TYR A 42 5.73 -9.05 -11.68
CA TYR A 42 6.49 -9.35 -10.46
C TYR A 42 5.82 -10.40 -9.58
N ARG A 43 5.02 -11.29 -10.18
CA ARG A 43 4.14 -12.22 -9.45
C ARG A 43 4.82 -13.11 -8.42
N ASP A 44 6.13 -13.39 -8.59
CA ASP A 44 6.89 -14.25 -7.67
C ASP A 44 7.41 -13.50 -6.45
N GLN A 45 7.23 -12.19 -6.39
CA GLN A 45 7.79 -11.34 -5.34
C GLN A 45 6.82 -10.28 -4.83
N CYS A 46 5.54 -10.37 -5.17
CA CYS A 46 4.55 -9.40 -4.70
C CYS A 46 3.22 -10.05 -4.35
N GLN A 47 2.44 -9.34 -3.54
CA GLN A 47 1.10 -9.74 -3.16
C GLN A 47 0.20 -8.51 -3.14
N PRO A 48 -0.71 -8.38 -4.14
CA PRO A 48 -1.76 -7.38 -4.09
C PRO A 48 -2.87 -7.82 -3.13
N PHE A 49 -3.42 -6.84 -2.40
CA PHE A 49 -4.51 -7.06 -1.46
C PHE A 49 -5.66 -6.07 -1.66
N GLY A 50 -6.89 -6.55 -1.57
CA GLY A 50 -8.02 -5.70 -1.25
C GLY A 50 -8.08 -5.48 0.27
N ILE A 51 -8.40 -4.25 0.65
CA ILE A 51 -8.60 -3.86 2.05
C ILE A 51 -10.11 -3.91 2.30
N TYR A 52 -10.53 -4.66 3.32
CA TYR A 52 -11.93 -4.92 3.60
C TYR A 52 -12.36 -4.43 4.97
N HIS A 53 -13.55 -3.87 5.03
CA HIS A 53 -14.26 -3.57 6.26
C HIS A 53 -15.67 -4.13 6.15
N GLU A 54 -16.04 -5.03 7.07
CA GLU A 54 -17.37 -5.64 7.12
C GLU A 54 -17.82 -6.23 5.78
N GLY A 55 -16.91 -6.94 5.11
CA GLY A 55 -17.21 -7.62 3.84
C GLY A 55 -17.20 -6.72 2.61
N ILE A 56 -16.88 -5.44 2.75
CA ILE A 56 -16.83 -4.48 1.64
C ILE A 56 -15.38 -4.10 1.38
N MET A 57 -14.95 -4.13 0.11
CA MET A 57 -13.63 -3.64 -0.28
C MET A 57 -13.61 -2.11 -0.20
N VAL A 58 -12.81 -1.58 0.72
CA VAL A 58 -12.70 -0.14 0.97
C VAL A 58 -11.41 0.45 0.42
N GLY A 59 -10.47 -0.38 -0.01
CA GLY A 59 -9.19 0.09 -0.52
C GLY A 59 -8.34 -1.03 -1.11
N TYR A 60 -7.10 -0.68 -1.43
CA TYR A 60 -6.16 -1.57 -2.11
C TYR A 60 -4.74 -1.25 -1.65
N VAL A 61 -3.89 -2.26 -1.62
CA VAL A 61 -2.45 -2.12 -1.35
C VAL A 61 -1.70 -3.27 -1.98
N MET A 62 -0.47 -3.04 -2.43
CA MET A 62 0.41 -4.11 -2.88
C MET A 62 1.70 -4.12 -2.06
N VAL A 63 2.11 -5.31 -1.62
CA VAL A 63 3.41 -5.55 -0.99
C VAL A 63 4.30 -6.22 -2.02
N ILE A 64 5.52 -5.71 -2.17
CA ILE A 64 6.52 -6.29 -3.07
C ILE A 64 7.86 -6.40 -2.33
N TYR A 65 8.65 -7.41 -2.67
CA TYR A 65 10.00 -7.59 -2.14
C TYR A 65 11.03 -7.33 -3.23
N ASP A 66 11.96 -6.42 -2.98
CA ASP A 66 13.06 -6.14 -3.88
C ASP A 66 14.25 -7.02 -3.48
N TYR A 67 14.56 -8.01 -4.32
CA TYR A 67 15.67 -8.93 -4.06
C TYR A 67 17.05 -8.28 -4.27
N ASP A 68 17.11 -7.20 -5.06
CA ASP A 68 18.37 -6.52 -5.34
C ASP A 68 18.81 -5.61 -4.20
N ILE A 69 17.85 -5.00 -3.50
CA ILE A 69 18.11 -4.09 -2.38
C ILE A 69 17.80 -4.75 -1.02
N PRO A 70 17.55 -6.00 -0.91
CA PRO A 70 16.77 -6.74 0.11
C PRO A 70 15.89 -5.85 1.01
N GLU A 71 14.68 -5.52 0.51
CA GLU A 71 13.70 -4.79 1.30
C GLU A 71 12.28 -5.07 0.83
N TYR A 72 11.31 -4.89 1.73
CA TYR A 72 9.90 -4.84 1.37
C TYR A 72 9.54 -3.43 0.95
N ASP A 73 8.73 -3.32 -0.11
CA ASP A 73 8.16 -2.03 -0.52
C ASP A 73 6.63 -2.13 -0.47
N ILE A 74 6.01 -1.04 -0.08
CA ILE A 74 4.55 -0.91 -0.07
C ILE A 74 4.18 -0.01 -1.25
N TRP A 75 3.40 -0.57 -2.18
CA TRP A 75 3.02 0.10 -3.42
C TRP A 75 1.52 0.35 -3.48
N HIS A 76 1.15 1.51 -3.99
CA HIS A 76 -0.21 1.82 -4.43
C HIS A 76 -1.27 1.72 -3.33
N MET A 77 -0.89 2.06 -2.10
CA MET A 77 -1.84 2.12 -0.98
C MET A 77 -2.89 3.20 -1.23
N MET A 78 -4.17 2.81 -1.22
CA MET A 78 -5.27 3.74 -1.36
C MET A 78 -6.51 3.30 -0.61
N ILE A 79 -7.32 4.27 -0.21
CA ILE A 79 -8.67 4.05 0.31
C ILE A 79 -9.64 4.73 -0.64
N ASP A 80 -10.72 4.05 -0.99
CA ASP A 80 -11.76 4.58 -1.88
C ASP A 80 -12.30 5.92 -1.36
N GLU A 81 -12.60 6.85 -2.28
CA GLU A 81 -13.02 8.21 -1.91
C GLU A 81 -14.23 8.25 -0.96
N ALA A 82 -15.15 7.30 -1.12
CA ALA A 82 -16.34 7.20 -0.27
C ALA A 82 -16.05 6.64 1.12
N GLN A 83 -14.84 6.11 1.35
CA GLN A 83 -14.47 5.41 2.58
C GLN A 83 -13.33 6.10 3.35
N GLN A 84 -12.90 7.26 2.91
CA GLN A 84 -11.81 7.99 3.56
C GLN A 84 -12.27 8.65 4.87
N ASP A 85 -11.30 9.09 5.66
CA ASP A 85 -11.50 9.80 6.94
C ASP A 85 -12.23 8.97 8.02
N LYS A 86 -12.13 7.65 7.93
CA LYS A 86 -12.73 6.71 8.89
C LYS A 86 -11.68 5.89 9.66
N GLY A 87 -10.39 6.15 9.43
CA GLY A 87 -9.29 5.43 10.08
C GLY A 87 -8.91 4.11 9.41
N TYR A 88 -9.48 3.79 8.25
CA TYR A 88 -9.20 2.53 7.56
C TYR A 88 -7.77 2.43 7.06
N GLY A 89 -7.18 3.54 6.61
CA GLY A 89 -5.81 3.55 6.12
C GLY A 89 -4.80 3.12 7.18
N LYS A 90 -4.92 3.65 8.38
CA LYS A 90 -4.04 3.28 9.49
C LYS A 90 -4.22 1.82 9.91
N ALA A 91 -5.46 1.38 10.05
CA ALA A 91 -5.76 -0.02 10.40
C ALA A 91 -5.25 -0.98 9.33
N ALA A 92 -5.41 -0.63 8.04
CA ALA A 92 -4.90 -1.43 6.93
C ALA A 92 -3.38 -1.52 6.95
N MET A 93 -2.68 -0.40 7.19
CA MET A 93 -1.22 -0.39 7.26
C MET A 93 -0.71 -1.25 8.42
N GLN A 94 -1.40 -1.25 9.56
CA GLN A 94 -1.04 -2.15 10.66
C GLN A 94 -1.14 -3.62 10.23
N LYS A 95 -2.16 -3.98 9.46
CA LYS A 95 -2.29 -5.34 8.91
C LYS A 95 -1.20 -5.66 7.88
N VAL A 96 -0.83 -4.69 7.06
CA VAL A 96 0.29 -4.85 6.12
C VAL A 96 1.59 -5.13 6.87
N LEU A 97 1.86 -4.39 7.93
CA LEU A 97 3.07 -4.62 8.74
C LEU A 97 3.05 -5.99 9.40
N GLU A 98 1.91 -6.45 9.92
CA GLU A 98 1.76 -7.80 10.44
C GLU A 98 2.07 -8.86 9.37
N TYR A 99 1.57 -8.67 8.15
CA TYR A 99 1.84 -9.55 7.03
C TYR A 99 3.34 -9.62 6.71
N ILE A 100 4.00 -8.45 6.61
CA ILE A 100 5.43 -8.40 6.30
C ILE A 100 6.27 -9.06 7.39
N LYS A 101 5.85 -8.99 8.65
CA LYS A 101 6.52 -9.68 9.75
C LYS A 101 6.56 -11.19 9.59
N THR A 102 5.66 -11.78 8.81
CA THR A 102 5.69 -13.20 8.49
C THR A 102 6.79 -13.57 7.47
N LYS A 103 7.47 -12.57 6.89
CA LYS A 103 8.54 -12.76 5.89
C LYS A 103 8.07 -13.59 4.69
N PRO A 104 7.02 -13.14 3.98
CA PRO A 104 6.43 -13.95 2.92
C PRO A 104 7.34 -14.16 1.71
N PHE A 105 8.33 -13.29 1.49
CA PHE A 105 9.23 -13.37 0.33
C PHE A 105 10.71 -13.43 0.74
N GLY A 106 11.17 -12.49 1.55
CA GLY A 106 12.55 -12.41 1.97
C GLY A 106 12.68 -12.00 3.43
N THR A 107 13.88 -12.08 3.97
CA THR A 107 14.11 -11.98 5.42
C THR A 107 14.40 -10.56 5.91
N SER A 108 14.46 -9.56 5.03
CA SER A 108 14.76 -8.19 5.42
C SER A 108 13.74 -7.63 6.40
N ASN A 109 14.22 -6.85 7.36
CA ASN A 109 13.38 -6.08 8.29
C ASN A 109 13.14 -4.65 7.81
N ARG A 110 13.69 -4.29 6.64
CA ARG A 110 13.55 -2.95 6.08
C ARG A 110 12.29 -2.87 5.23
N ILE A 111 11.46 -1.87 5.50
CA ILE A 111 10.26 -1.59 4.73
C ILE A 111 10.37 -0.16 4.20
N ALA A 112 10.26 0.01 2.87
CA ALA A 112 10.33 1.31 2.23
C ALA A 112 9.03 1.63 1.50
N LEU A 113 8.76 2.90 1.35
CA LEU A 113 7.70 3.41 0.49
C LEU A 113 8.08 4.80 0.00
N THR A 114 7.47 5.23 -1.07
CA THR A 114 7.58 6.61 -1.55
C THR A 114 6.24 7.31 -1.43
N CYS A 115 6.30 8.61 -1.21
CA CYS A 115 5.10 9.42 -1.02
C CYS A 115 5.32 10.80 -1.62
N ASN A 116 4.31 11.28 -2.36
CA ASN A 116 4.32 12.64 -2.90
C ASN A 116 4.32 13.64 -1.74
N THR A 117 5.19 14.67 -1.82
CA THR A 117 5.33 15.66 -0.75
C THR A 117 4.06 16.47 -0.51
N GLU A 118 3.19 16.56 -1.49
CA GLU A 118 1.90 17.26 -1.37
C GLU A 118 0.80 16.38 -0.77
N ASN A 119 1.03 15.08 -0.66
CA ASN A 119 0.08 14.15 -0.04
C ASN A 119 0.23 14.16 1.48
N VAL A 120 -0.16 15.27 2.09
CA VAL A 120 0.01 15.53 3.53
C VAL A 120 -0.68 14.46 4.41
N PRO A 121 -1.92 14.03 4.13
CA PRO A 121 -2.54 12.99 4.93
C PRO A 121 -1.77 11.68 4.95
N ALA A 122 -1.21 11.27 3.80
CA ALA A 122 -0.41 10.05 3.71
C ALA A 122 0.91 10.18 4.47
N LEU A 123 1.61 11.32 4.33
CA LEU A 123 2.83 11.58 5.09
C LEU A 123 2.59 11.51 6.59
N HIS A 124 1.48 12.09 7.04
CA HIS A 124 1.10 12.07 8.45
C HIS A 124 0.83 10.65 8.93
N LEU A 125 0.12 9.86 8.14
CA LEU A 125 -0.17 8.45 8.42
C LEU A 125 1.12 7.65 8.59
N TYR A 126 2.00 7.71 7.60
CA TYR A 126 3.25 6.92 7.62
C TYR A 126 4.17 7.34 8.76
N THR A 127 4.29 8.63 9.02
CA THR A 127 5.07 9.14 10.15
C THR A 127 4.49 8.63 11.48
N SER A 128 3.18 8.59 11.62
CA SER A 128 2.52 8.09 12.83
C SER A 128 2.78 6.61 13.08
N LEU A 129 3.12 5.86 12.04
CA LEU A 129 3.45 4.41 12.13
C LEU A 129 4.95 4.18 12.35
N GLY A 130 5.76 5.22 12.39
CA GLY A 130 7.19 5.12 12.65
C GLY A 130 8.08 5.19 11.40
N PHE A 131 7.50 5.41 10.22
CA PHE A 131 8.29 5.64 9.01
C PHE A 131 9.00 6.98 9.11
N ALA A 132 10.24 7.04 8.64
CA ALA A 132 11.06 8.25 8.65
C ALA A 132 11.70 8.50 7.29
N PRO A 133 11.82 9.77 6.87
CA PRO A 133 12.49 10.10 5.61
C PRO A 133 13.95 9.65 5.59
N THR A 134 14.40 9.12 4.45
CA THR A 134 15.80 8.73 4.23
C THR A 134 16.65 9.85 3.64
N GLY A 135 16.02 10.90 3.12
CA GLY A 135 16.66 11.96 2.36
C GLY A 135 16.66 11.71 0.85
N ALA A 136 16.32 10.51 0.41
CA ALA A 136 16.22 10.20 -1.01
C ALA A 136 14.94 10.81 -1.60
N LYS A 137 15.07 11.34 -2.83
CA LYS A 137 13.95 11.90 -3.59
C LYS A 137 13.92 11.30 -4.97
N PHE A 138 12.69 11.06 -5.45
CA PHE A 138 12.43 10.54 -6.79
C PHE A 138 11.37 11.45 -7.42
N ASP A 139 11.80 12.45 -8.19
CA ASP A 139 10.95 13.52 -8.72
C ASP A 139 10.26 14.28 -7.58
N ASP A 140 8.93 14.19 -7.48
CA ASP A 140 8.14 14.85 -6.44
C ASP A 140 7.77 13.93 -5.28
N GLU A 141 8.40 12.74 -5.21
CA GLU A 141 8.20 11.78 -4.11
C GLU A 141 9.44 11.69 -3.23
N ILE A 142 9.22 11.48 -1.94
CA ILE A 142 10.29 11.19 -0.97
C ILE A 142 10.20 9.74 -0.51
N GLU A 143 11.35 9.18 -0.17
CA GLU A 143 11.41 7.83 0.41
C GLU A 143 11.29 7.90 1.92
N LEU A 144 10.47 7.01 2.47
CA LEU A 144 10.30 6.80 3.90
C LEU A 144 10.59 5.32 4.21
N VAL A 145 11.23 5.07 5.35
CA VAL A 145 11.64 3.72 5.76
C VAL A 145 11.23 3.44 7.20
N LEU A 146 10.81 2.21 7.43
CA LEU A 146 10.59 1.63 8.77
C LEU A 146 11.44 0.37 8.88
N ASN A 147 12.13 0.23 10.00
CA ASN A 147 12.86 -1.00 10.33
C ASN A 147 12.08 -1.76 11.42
N LEU A 148 11.74 -2.99 11.13
CA LEU A 148 11.01 -3.87 12.06
C LEU A 148 11.91 -4.39 13.18
#